data_4c77ba243e8796b7a3ecc736c1b32681
#
_entry.id   4c77ba243e8796b7a3ecc736c1b32681
#
_cell.length_a   1.000
_cell.length_b   1.000
_cell.length_c   1.000
_cell.angle_alpha   90.00
_cell.angle_beta   90.00
_cell.angle_gamma   90.00
#
_symmetry.space_group_name_H-M   'P 1'
#
loop_
_entity.id
_entity.type
_entity.pdbx_description
1 polymer ?
#
loop_
_entity_poly.entity_id
_entity_poly.type
_entity_poly.pdbx_seq_one_letter_code
_entity_poly.pdbx_strand_id
1 'polypeptide(L)'
;GIDKPDVRFVIHYDIPKSLEGYYQETGRAGRDGGEGVCIAFYSPKDLKRLEKFMENKGNAEKEIGRQLLQETKAYAESSVCRRKMLLNYFGEEYLQDNCHNCDNCLHPEKTIEATEALICVLTAIKAVKEAFDQSYIIDFVKGRATDNIVRHGHDKLEEFGCGEKVNDERQNIWNPVVRQAMIARYIRKDVEN
;
A
#
# COMPACT_ATOMS: atom_id res chain seq x y z
N GLY A 1 17.92 9.65 23.11
CA GLY A 1 17.55 8.41 22.42
C GLY A 1 18.01 7.18 23.20
N ILE A 2 17.38 6.03 23.00
CA ILE A 2 17.82 4.77 23.57
C ILE A 2 18.98 4.26 22.72
N ASP A 3 20.17 4.19 23.29
CA ASP A 3 21.37 3.65 22.64
C ASP A 3 21.86 2.42 23.43
N LYS A 4 21.07 1.34 23.35
CA LYS A 4 21.38 0.07 23.97
C LYS A 4 21.58 -0.95 22.86
N PRO A 5 22.77 -1.59 22.73
CA PRO A 5 23.07 -2.47 21.60
C PRO A 5 22.32 -3.81 21.67
N ASP A 6 22.02 -4.30 22.84
CA ASP A 6 21.43 -5.62 23.12
C ASP A 6 19.89 -5.59 23.27
N VAL A 7 19.21 -4.69 22.57
CA VAL A 7 17.73 -4.69 22.51
C VAL A 7 17.27 -5.93 21.74
N ARG A 8 16.44 -6.76 22.35
CA ARG A 8 15.92 -8.00 21.73
C ARG A 8 14.50 -7.84 21.20
N PHE A 9 13.73 -6.90 21.74
CA PHE A 9 12.35 -6.69 21.37
C PHE A 9 12.07 -5.21 21.11
N VAL A 10 11.43 -4.90 19.98
CA VAL A 10 10.79 -3.61 19.73
C VAL A 10 9.31 -3.87 19.50
N ILE A 11 8.47 -3.32 20.36
CA ILE A 11 7.03 -3.54 20.34
C ILE A 11 6.35 -2.19 20.11
N HIS A 12 5.64 -2.07 18.98
CA HIS A 12 4.77 -0.96 18.70
C HIS A 12 3.34 -1.32 19.13
N TYR A 13 2.87 -0.73 20.21
CA TYR A 13 1.49 -0.87 20.66
C TYR A 13 0.52 -0.16 19.70
N ASP A 14 0.92 1.00 19.21
CA ASP A 14 0.28 1.73 18.11
C ASP A 14 1.23 1.77 16.91
N ILE A 15 0.68 1.60 15.71
CA ILE A 15 1.50 1.66 14.50
C ILE A 15 2.09 3.07 14.31
N PRO A 16 3.37 3.21 13.94
CA PRO A 16 4.00 4.51 13.66
C PRO A 16 3.31 5.27 12.52
N LYS A 17 3.49 6.58 12.48
CA LYS A 17 2.87 7.48 11.49
C LYS A 17 3.46 7.33 10.08
N SER A 18 4.66 6.75 9.98
CA SER A 18 5.36 6.56 8.72
C SER A 18 6.27 5.34 8.76
N LEU A 19 6.63 4.82 7.59
CA LEU A 19 7.56 3.71 7.47
C LEU A 19 8.97 4.08 7.87
N GLU A 20 9.39 5.34 7.69
CA GLU A 20 10.69 5.83 8.19
C GLU A 20 10.76 5.76 9.72
N GLY A 21 9.71 6.21 10.40
CA GLY A 21 9.60 6.11 11.85
C GLY A 21 9.65 4.66 12.31
N TYR A 22 8.89 3.80 11.66
CA TYR A 22 8.90 2.36 11.92
C TYR A 22 10.29 1.75 11.75
N TYR A 23 10.98 2.05 10.63
CA TYR A 23 12.31 1.56 10.35
C TYR A 23 13.34 2.03 11.37
N GLN A 24 13.33 3.33 11.73
CA GLN A 24 14.24 3.87 12.74
C GLN A 24 14.03 3.26 14.13
N GLU A 25 12.79 2.95 14.48
CA GLU A 25 12.46 2.35 15.77
C GLU A 25 12.78 0.86 15.81
N THR A 26 12.43 0.11 14.77
CA THR A 26 12.78 -1.32 14.65
C THR A 26 14.27 -1.56 14.50
N GLY A 27 14.99 -0.63 13.84
CA GLY A 27 16.46 -0.66 13.72
C GLY A 27 17.22 -0.52 15.06
N ARG A 28 16.53 -0.41 16.20
CA ARG A 28 17.13 -0.47 17.53
C ARG A 28 17.35 -1.91 17.98
N ALA A 29 16.61 -2.88 17.45
CA ALA A 29 16.75 -4.27 17.81
C ALA A 29 18.00 -4.90 17.17
N GLY A 30 18.76 -5.67 17.97
CA GLY A 30 19.89 -6.46 17.47
C GLY A 30 21.09 -5.70 16.95
N ARG A 31 21.36 -4.48 17.43
CA ARG A 31 22.52 -3.68 16.99
C ARG A 31 23.87 -4.32 17.28
N ASP A 32 23.92 -5.24 18.22
CA ASP A 32 25.10 -6.05 18.54
C ASP A 32 25.29 -7.26 17.61
N GLY A 33 24.47 -7.37 16.56
CA GLY A 33 24.45 -8.51 15.64
C GLY A 33 23.65 -9.73 16.15
N GLY A 34 23.08 -9.65 17.37
CA GLY A 34 22.19 -10.66 17.91
C GLY A 34 20.79 -10.60 17.31
N GLU A 35 20.01 -11.67 17.52
CA GLU A 35 18.62 -11.71 17.06
C GLU A 35 17.76 -10.64 17.76
N GLY A 36 16.91 -9.99 16.98
CA GLY A 36 15.93 -9.02 17.44
C GLY A 36 14.55 -9.28 16.83
N VAL A 37 13.50 -9.16 17.65
CA VAL A 37 12.10 -9.34 17.23
C VAL A 37 11.39 -8.01 17.24
N CYS A 38 10.73 -7.67 16.13
CA CYS A 38 9.93 -6.45 15.99
C CYS A 38 8.47 -6.85 15.84
N ILE A 39 7.62 -6.34 16.73
CA ILE A 39 6.18 -6.60 16.75
C ILE A 39 5.45 -5.28 16.62
N ALA A 40 4.50 -5.19 15.70
CA ALA A 40 3.61 -4.04 15.60
C ALA A 40 2.15 -4.52 15.65
N PHE A 41 1.39 -3.96 16.57
CA PHE A 41 -0.05 -4.10 16.57
C PHE A 41 -0.64 -3.09 15.60
N TYR A 42 -1.60 -3.54 14.80
CA TYR A 42 -2.27 -2.71 13.80
C TYR A 42 -3.78 -2.87 13.88
N SER A 43 -4.47 -1.74 13.82
CA SER A 43 -5.90 -1.67 13.65
C SER A 43 -6.26 -0.51 12.71
N PRO A 44 -7.25 -0.66 11.81
CA PRO A 44 -7.74 0.46 11.00
C PRO A 44 -8.24 1.66 11.84
N LYS A 45 -8.59 1.45 13.10
CA LYS A 45 -8.98 2.52 14.03
C LYS A 45 -7.80 3.42 14.40
N ASP A 46 -6.58 2.88 14.41
CA ASP A 46 -5.37 3.64 14.74
C ASP A 46 -5.08 4.68 13.68
N LEU A 47 -5.29 4.34 12.40
CA LEU A 47 -5.14 5.29 11.29
C LEU A 47 -6.11 6.45 11.42
N LYS A 48 -7.39 6.19 11.71
CA LYS A 48 -8.38 7.25 11.93
C LYS A 48 -8.01 8.18 13.09
N ARG A 49 -7.40 7.62 14.15
CA ARG A 49 -6.90 8.40 15.27
C ARG A 49 -5.72 9.28 14.86
N LEU A 50 -4.77 8.74 14.09
CA LEU A 50 -3.62 9.48 13.58
C LEU A 50 -4.05 10.58 12.60
N GLU A 51 -5.03 10.35 11.73
CA GLU A 51 -5.61 11.37 10.85
C GLU A 51 -6.17 12.56 11.65
N LYS A 52 -6.90 12.31 12.74
CA LYS A 52 -7.43 13.38 13.62
C LYS A 52 -6.32 14.26 14.20
N PHE A 53 -5.18 13.71 14.56
CA PHE A 53 -4.05 14.51 15.04
C PHE A 53 -3.46 15.46 13.98
N MET A 54 -3.77 15.22 12.70
CA MET A 54 -3.33 16.09 11.61
C MET A 54 -4.34 17.19 11.26
N GLU A 55 -5.59 17.12 11.75
CA GLU A 55 -6.64 18.08 11.41
C GLU A 55 -6.27 19.55 11.71
N ASN A 56 -5.41 19.78 12.70
CA ASN A 56 -4.98 21.13 13.11
C ASN A 56 -3.70 21.63 12.39
N LYS A 57 -3.21 20.88 11.39
CA LYS A 57 -2.00 21.22 10.62
C LYS A 57 -2.34 22.00 9.35
N GLY A 58 -1.33 22.62 8.72
CA GLY A 58 -1.49 23.26 7.43
C GLY A 58 -1.83 22.27 6.31
N ASN A 59 -2.45 22.75 5.22
CA ASN A 59 -2.94 21.89 4.14
C ASN A 59 -1.84 21.01 3.51
N ALA A 60 -0.67 21.55 3.24
CA ALA A 60 0.46 20.80 2.70
C ALA A 60 0.94 19.71 3.68
N GLU A 61 1.03 20.02 4.96
CA GLU A 61 1.43 19.07 6.02
C GLU A 61 0.39 17.95 6.22
N LYS A 62 -0.90 18.26 6.05
CA LYS A 62 -1.98 17.28 6.05
C LYS A 62 -1.86 16.30 4.90
N GLU A 63 -1.58 16.80 3.71
CA GLU A 63 -1.48 15.95 2.51
C GLU A 63 -0.29 15.00 2.63
N ILE A 64 0.89 15.51 2.99
CA ILE A 64 2.08 14.68 3.26
C ILE A 64 1.77 13.64 4.34
N GLY A 65 1.15 14.06 5.45
CA GLY A 65 0.80 13.14 6.54
C GLY A 65 -0.17 12.04 6.12
N ARG A 66 -1.17 12.35 5.29
CA ARG A 66 -2.10 11.36 4.72
C ARG A 66 -1.38 10.36 3.83
N GLN A 67 -0.46 10.83 2.98
CA GLN A 67 0.33 9.95 2.14
C GLN A 67 1.15 8.96 2.97
N LEU A 68 1.88 9.43 3.98
CA LEU A 68 2.67 8.58 4.88
C LEU A 68 1.81 7.55 5.62
N LEU A 69 0.59 7.94 6.04
CA LEU A 69 -0.34 7.01 6.65
C LEU A 69 -0.87 5.96 5.67
N GLN A 70 -1.11 6.33 4.41
CA GLN A 70 -1.53 5.38 3.38
C GLN A 70 -0.42 4.36 3.07
N GLU A 71 0.84 4.79 3.04
CA GLU A 71 2.00 3.90 2.86
C GLU A 71 2.14 2.94 4.04
N THR A 72 2.01 3.44 5.28
CA THR A 72 2.02 2.62 6.49
C THR A 72 0.87 1.61 6.50
N LYS A 73 -0.34 2.03 6.09
CA LYS A 73 -1.49 1.15 5.91
C LYS A 73 -1.20 0.06 4.88
N ALA A 74 -0.67 0.44 3.71
CA ALA A 74 -0.34 -0.50 2.65
C ALA A 74 0.66 -1.56 3.14
N TYR A 75 1.66 -1.14 3.91
CA TYR A 75 2.62 -2.05 4.55
C TYR A 75 1.96 -2.99 5.55
N ALA A 76 1.12 -2.47 6.46
CA ALA A 76 0.47 -3.26 7.50
C ALA A 76 -0.50 -4.32 6.94
N GLU A 77 -1.27 -3.95 5.90
CA GLU A 77 -2.31 -4.79 5.30
C GLU A 77 -1.81 -5.66 4.14
N SER A 78 -0.53 -5.59 3.77
CA SER A 78 0.01 -6.38 2.67
C SER A 78 0.35 -7.81 3.10
N SER A 79 0.16 -8.76 2.19
CA SER A 79 0.63 -10.14 2.29
C SER A 79 2.03 -10.35 1.68
N VAL A 80 2.65 -9.29 1.14
CA VAL A 80 4.02 -9.35 0.60
C VAL A 80 5.04 -9.40 1.73
N CYS A 81 6.21 -10.01 1.46
CA CYS A 81 7.33 -10.03 2.41
C CYS A 81 7.62 -8.65 3.00
N ARG A 82 7.58 -8.52 4.32
CA ARG A 82 7.81 -7.25 5.04
C ARG A 82 9.14 -6.63 4.71
N ARG A 83 10.19 -7.45 4.61
CA ARG A 83 11.54 -7.00 4.24
C ARG A 83 11.57 -6.45 2.82
N LYS A 84 10.96 -7.16 1.85
CA LYS A 84 10.88 -6.71 0.46
C LYS A 84 10.19 -5.36 0.34
N MET A 85 9.06 -5.19 1.02
CA MET A 85 8.32 -3.92 1.02
C MET A 85 9.13 -2.78 1.61
N LEU A 86 9.77 -3.02 2.76
CA LEU A 86 10.52 -1.98 3.46
C LEU A 86 11.76 -1.54 2.67
N LEU A 87 12.52 -2.48 2.12
CA LEU A 87 13.68 -2.18 1.28
C LEU A 87 13.27 -1.46 -0.01
N ASN A 88 12.21 -1.91 -0.68
CA ASN A 88 11.67 -1.22 -1.85
C ASN A 88 11.22 0.21 -1.53
N TYR A 89 10.65 0.44 -0.37
CA TYR A 89 10.27 1.79 0.08
C TYR A 89 11.48 2.74 0.15
N PHE A 90 12.63 2.23 0.61
CA PHE A 90 13.89 2.99 0.64
C PHE A 90 14.68 2.95 -0.67
N GLY A 91 14.11 2.42 -1.75
CA GLY A 91 14.73 2.38 -3.07
C GLY A 91 15.69 1.22 -3.28
N GLU A 92 15.81 0.31 -2.31
CA GLU A 92 16.63 -0.88 -2.44
C GLU A 92 15.86 -2.02 -3.12
N GLU A 93 16.53 -2.78 -3.97
CA GLU A 93 15.97 -3.95 -4.62
C GLU A 93 16.20 -5.19 -3.76
N TYR A 94 15.12 -5.94 -3.49
CA TYR A 94 15.20 -7.23 -2.79
C TYR A 94 14.67 -8.32 -3.69
N LEU A 95 15.60 -9.12 -4.24
CA LEU A 95 15.32 -10.12 -5.28
C LEU A 95 14.58 -11.37 -4.75
N GLN A 96 14.66 -11.64 -3.45
CA GLN A 96 14.00 -12.79 -2.86
C GLN A 96 12.52 -12.51 -2.57
N ASP A 97 11.66 -13.46 -2.87
CA ASP A 97 10.23 -13.36 -2.56
C ASP A 97 9.91 -13.73 -1.11
N ASN A 98 10.79 -14.49 -0.46
CA ASN A 98 10.62 -14.95 0.91
C ASN A 98 11.89 -14.66 1.73
N CYS A 99 11.75 -13.96 2.85
CA CYS A 99 12.87 -13.68 3.75
C CYS A 99 13.03 -14.72 4.88
N HIS A 100 12.16 -15.73 4.95
CA HIS A 100 12.12 -16.79 5.96
C HIS A 100 12.07 -16.30 7.41
N ASN A 101 11.62 -15.07 7.65
CA ASN A 101 11.64 -14.47 8.99
C ASN A 101 10.40 -13.64 9.35
N CYS A 102 9.78 -12.94 8.38
CA CYS A 102 8.61 -12.11 8.70
C CYS A 102 7.31 -12.94 8.75
N ASP A 103 6.29 -12.38 9.39
CA ASP A 103 4.95 -12.96 9.52
C ASP A 103 4.38 -13.47 8.19
N ASN A 104 4.40 -12.62 7.15
CA ASN A 104 3.88 -12.97 5.83
C ASN A 104 4.65 -14.12 5.15
N CYS A 105 5.94 -14.26 5.44
CA CYS A 105 6.75 -15.34 4.89
C CYS A 105 6.61 -16.66 5.65
N LEU A 106 6.42 -16.57 6.98
CA LEU A 106 6.23 -17.74 7.85
C LEU A 106 4.80 -18.27 7.78
N HIS A 107 3.82 -17.38 7.58
CA HIS A 107 2.40 -17.69 7.50
C HIS A 107 1.77 -17.06 6.27
N PRO A 108 2.12 -17.54 5.05
CA PRO A 108 1.63 -16.92 3.82
C PRO A 108 0.12 -17.07 3.70
N GLU A 109 -0.54 -15.96 3.40
CA GLU A 109 -1.95 -15.97 3.03
C GLU A 109 -2.16 -16.65 1.68
N LYS A 110 -3.34 -17.21 1.48
CA LYS A 110 -3.72 -17.78 0.19
C LYS A 110 -3.73 -16.69 -0.87
N THR A 111 -2.88 -16.85 -1.88
CA THR A 111 -2.90 -16.01 -3.07
C THR A 111 -4.04 -16.41 -4.00
N ILE A 112 -4.55 -15.43 -4.73
CA ILE A 112 -5.53 -15.65 -5.80
C ILE A 112 -4.91 -15.26 -7.13
N GLU A 113 -5.28 -15.96 -8.19
CA GLU A 113 -4.95 -15.54 -9.54
C GLU A 113 -5.75 -14.27 -9.88
N ALA A 114 -5.04 -13.20 -10.26
CA ALA A 114 -5.64 -11.90 -10.53
C ALA A 114 -5.07 -11.24 -11.80
N THR A 115 -4.48 -12.02 -12.70
CA THR A 115 -3.86 -11.53 -13.95
C THR A 115 -4.87 -10.77 -14.81
N GLU A 116 -6.08 -11.28 -14.97
CA GLU A 116 -7.12 -10.61 -15.76
C GLU A 116 -7.51 -9.26 -15.14
N ALA A 117 -7.65 -9.22 -13.80
CA ALA A 117 -7.94 -7.99 -13.09
C ALA A 117 -6.79 -6.98 -13.22
N LEU A 118 -5.54 -7.43 -13.16
CA LEU A 118 -4.37 -6.59 -13.36
C LEU A 118 -4.34 -6.02 -14.78
N ILE A 119 -4.56 -6.84 -15.80
CA ILE A 119 -4.63 -6.38 -17.20
C ILE A 119 -5.71 -5.31 -17.35
N CYS A 120 -6.89 -5.53 -16.76
CA CYS A 120 -7.99 -4.58 -16.79
C CYS A 120 -7.60 -3.23 -16.17
N VAL A 121 -6.93 -3.22 -15.00
CA VAL A 121 -6.44 -2.01 -14.36
C VAL A 121 -5.40 -1.29 -15.23
N LEU A 122 -4.43 -2.00 -15.79
CA LEU A 122 -3.39 -1.40 -16.65
C LEU A 122 -3.99 -0.81 -17.94
N THR A 123 -4.94 -1.52 -18.53
CA THR A 123 -5.67 -1.06 -19.72
C THR A 123 -6.49 0.19 -19.41
N ALA A 124 -7.20 0.22 -18.28
CA ALA A 124 -7.96 1.39 -17.82
C ALA A 124 -7.06 2.61 -17.62
N ILE A 125 -5.93 2.47 -16.92
CA ILE A 125 -4.96 3.56 -16.70
C ILE A 125 -4.51 4.13 -18.03
N LYS A 126 -4.14 3.28 -18.99
CA LYS A 126 -3.73 3.69 -20.33
C LYS A 126 -4.85 4.39 -21.11
N ALA A 127 -6.08 3.87 -21.06
CA ALA A 127 -7.25 4.43 -21.76
C ALA A 127 -7.55 5.88 -21.32
N VAL A 128 -7.40 6.16 -20.00
CA VAL A 128 -7.59 7.51 -19.44
C VAL A 128 -6.30 8.35 -19.41
N LYS A 129 -5.27 7.96 -20.17
CA LYS A 129 -3.98 8.69 -20.36
C LYS A 129 -3.20 8.94 -19.06
N GLU A 130 -3.30 8.02 -18.10
CA GLU A 130 -2.53 8.06 -16.84
C GLU A 130 -2.79 9.32 -15.97
N ALA A 131 -3.90 10.03 -16.18
CA ALA A 131 -4.16 11.36 -15.61
C ALA A 131 -5.10 11.35 -14.38
N PHE A 132 -5.47 10.19 -13.86
CA PHE A 132 -6.50 10.08 -12.83
C PHE A 132 -6.04 9.24 -11.63
N ASP A 133 -6.63 9.53 -10.48
CA ASP A 133 -6.33 8.84 -9.23
C ASP A 133 -6.86 7.40 -9.18
N GLN A 134 -6.45 6.68 -8.14
CA GLN A 134 -6.82 5.28 -7.94
C GLN A 134 -8.34 5.08 -7.85
N SER A 135 -9.07 5.99 -7.22
CA SER A 135 -10.52 5.85 -7.04
C SER A 135 -11.25 5.95 -8.37
N TYR A 136 -10.80 6.88 -9.23
CA TYR A 136 -11.30 7.03 -10.58
C TYR A 136 -11.07 5.78 -11.43
N ILE A 137 -9.86 5.22 -11.39
CA ILE A 137 -9.53 3.99 -12.12
C ILE A 137 -10.40 2.83 -11.66
N ILE A 138 -10.63 2.68 -10.37
CA ILE A 138 -11.49 1.62 -9.83
C ILE A 138 -12.95 1.79 -10.25
N ASP A 139 -13.48 3.01 -10.24
CA ASP A 139 -14.84 3.27 -10.71
C ASP A 139 -14.97 3.04 -12.22
N PHE A 140 -13.97 3.44 -13.01
CA PHE A 140 -13.90 3.17 -14.45
C PHE A 140 -13.91 1.67 -14.76
N VAL A 141 -13.06 0.89 -14.09
CA VAL A 141 -12.99 -0.58 -14.24
C VAL A 141 -14.30 -1.25 -13.86
N LYS A 142 -14.98 -0.76 -12.83
CA LYS A 142 -16.28 -1.28 -12.36
C LYS A 142 -17.47 -0.82 -13.21
N GLY A 143 -17.27 -0.05 -14.28
CA GLY A 143 -18.38 0.48 -15.08
C GLY A 143 -19.25 1.49 -14.33
N ARG A 144 -18.75 2.13 -13.28
CA ARG A 144 -19.49 3.14 -12.53
C ARG A 144 -19.38 4.50 -13.22
N ALA A 145 -20.45 4.93 -13.87
CA ALA A 145 -20.53 6.23 -14.53
C ALA A 145 -20.69 7.37 -13.51
N THR A 146 -19.61 7.70 -12.78
CA THR A 146 -19.58 8.86 -11.89
C THR A 146 -19.63 10.17 -12.69
N ASP A 147 -20.08 11.27 -12.07
CA ASP A 147 -20.14 12.59 -12.72
C ASP A 147 -18.80 13.00 -13.35
N ASN A 148 -17.69 12.60 -12.71
CA ASN A 148 -16.36 12.90 -13.19
C ASN A 148 -16.02 12.09 -14.46
N ILE A 149 -16.34 10.79 -14.49
CA ILE A 149 -16.15 9.91 -15.66
C ILE A 149 -16.99 10.40 -16.84
N VAL A 150 -18.26 10.75 -16.62
CA VAL A 150 -19.17 11.26 -17.66
C VAL A 150 -18.69 12.60 -18.20
N ARG A 151 -18.24 13.51 -17.32
CA ARG A 151 -17.71 14.83 -17.72
C ARG A 151 -16.52 14.72 -18.67
N HIS A 152 -15.64 13.71 -18.48
CA HIS A 152 -14.51 13.46 -19.38
C HIS A 152 -14.88 12.58 -20.58
N GLY A 153 -16.11 12.09 -20.68
CA GLY A 153 -16.58 11.22 -21.76
C GLY A 153 -15.99 9.82 -21.74
N HIS A 154 -15.39 9.42 -20.61
CA HIS A 154 -14.71 8.14 -20.47
C HIS A 154 -15.69 6.96 -20.28
N ASP A 155 -16.95 7.24 -19.97
CA ASP A 155 -18.05 6.27 -19.98
C ASP A 155 -18.34 5.68 -21.37
N LYS A 156 -17.81 6.30 -22.42
CA LYS A 156 -17.97 5.89 -23.83
C LYS A 156 -16.77 5.11 -24.38
N LEU A 157 -15.72 4.96 -23.62
CA LEU A 157 -14.54 4.19 -24.02
C LEU A 157 -14.84 2.70 -24.02
N GLU A 158 -14.23 1.95 -24.94
CA GLU A 158 -14.43 0.50 -25.07
C GLU A 158 -14.00 -0.25 -23.79
N GLU A 159 -13.00 0.29 -23.11
CA GLU A 159 -12.42 -0.28 -21.88
C GLU A 159 -13.27 0.03 -20.64
N PHE A 160 -14.26 0.91 -20.73
CA PHE A 160 -15.13 1.22 -19.58
C PHE A 160 -15.90 -0.01 -19.14
N GLY A 161 -15.85 -0.31 -17.83
CA GLY A 161 -16.49 -1.50 -17.28
C GLY A 161 -15.77 -2.81 -17.60
N CYS A 162 -14.52 -2.79 -18.06
CA CYS A 162 -13.76 -4.01 -18.39
C CYS A 162 -13.73 -5.04 -17.23
N GLY A 163 -13.84 -4.56 -15.99
CA GLY A 163 -13.86 -5.40 -14.80
C GLY A 163 -15.16 -6.16 -14.55
N GLU A 164 -16.25 -5.81 -15.23
CA GLU A 164 -17.51 -6.56 -15.11
C GLU A 164 -17.39 -8.01 -15.61
N LYS A 165 -16.43 -8.26 -16.49
CA LYS A 165 -16.15 -9.59 -17.06
C LYS A 165 -15.22 -10.42 -16.16
N VAL A 166 -14.57 -9.80 -15.20
CA VAL A 166 -13.70 -10.47 -14.24
C VAL A 166 -14.59 -11.10 -13.18
N ASN A 167 -14.57 -12.44 -13.12
CA ASN A 167 -15.38 -13.21 -12.16
C ASN A 167 -14.86 -12.95 -10.73
N ASP A 168 -15.43 -11.97 -10.06
CA ASP A 168 -15.07 -11.58 -8.71
C ASP A 168 -16.15 -12.00 -7.72
N GLU A 169 -16.04 -13.20 -7.20
CA GLU A 169 -16.88 -13.68 -6.10
C GLU A 169 -16.70 -12.84 -4.82
N ARG A 170 -15.67 -11.99 -4.73
CA ARG A 170 -15.28 -11.24 -3.54
C ARG A 170 -15.57 -9.74 -3.59
N GLN A 171 -16.19 -9.22 -4.64
CA GLN A 171 -16.62 -7.82 -4.83
C GLN A 171 -15.59 -6.70 -4.53
N ASN A 172 -14.36 -7.01 -4.10
CA ASN A 172 -13.42 -5.99 -3.59
C ASN A 172 -11.94 -6.25 -3.92
N ILE A 173 -11.68 -6.93 -5.04
CA ILE A 173 -10.28 -7.28 -5.43
C ILE A 173 -9.51 -6.06 -6.00
N TRP A 174 -10.19 -5.01 -6.46
CA TRP A 174 -9.59 -3.91 -7.21
C TRP A 174 -8.54 -3.13 -6.42
N ASN A 175 -8.82 -2.79 -5.14
CA ASN A 175 -7.84 -2.14 -4.28
C ASN A 175 -6.59 -3.01 -4.02
N PRO A 176 -6.72 -4.30 -3.66
CA PRO A 176 -5.59 -5.22 -3.60
C PRO A 176 -4.80 -5.32 -4.91
N VAL A 177 -5.46 -5.41 -6.07
CA VAL A 177 -4.81 -5.51 -7.37
C VAL A 177 -3.99 -4.26 -7.69
N VAL A 178 -4.57 -3.06 -7.53
CA VAL A 178 -3.85 -1.79 -7.74
C VAL A 178 -2.65 -1.69 -6.78
N ARG A 179 -2.84 -2.04 -5.50
CA ARG A 179 -1.75 -2.06 -4.52
C ARG A 179 -0.63 -3.00 -4.94
N GLN A 180 -0.98 -4.22 -5.34
CA GLN A 180 0.00 -5.22 -5.79
C GLN A 180 0.73 -4.76 -7.05
N ALA A 181 0.04 -4.12 -7.98
CA ALA A 181 0.63 -3.53 -9.18
C ALA A 181 1.66 -2.44 -8.84
N MET A 182 1.39 -1.61 -7.83
CA MET A 182 2.36 -0.62 -7.33
C MET A 182 3.57 -1.27 -6.67
N ILE A 183 3.37 -2.30 -5.84
CA ILE A 183 4.45 -3.04 -5.18
C ILE A 183 5.33 -3.75 -6.22
N ALA A 184 4.72 -4.34 -7.25
CA ALA A 184 5.41 -5.00 -8.36
C ALA A 184 6.01 -4.01 -9.37
N ARG A 185 5.86 -2.69 -9.15
CA ARG A 185 6.37 -1.63 -10.02
C ARG A 185 5.80 -1.62 -11.44
N TYR A 186 4.64 -2.22 -11.66
CA TYR A 186 3.91 -2.11 -12.94
C TYR A 186 3.29 -0.72 -13.12
N ILE A 187 2.92 -0.07 -12.01
CA ILE A 187 2.41 1.29 -11.96
C ILE A 187 3.08 2.06 -10.82
N ARG A 188 3.14 3.38 -10.94
CA ARG A 188 3.55 4.28 -9.87
C ARG A 188 2.52 5.39 -9.72
N LYS A 189 2.48 6.01 -8.56
CA LYS A 189 1.69 7.21 -8.33
C LYS A 189 2.63 8.41 -8.48
N ASP A 190 2.39 9.24 -9.50
CA ASP A 190 3.05 10.54 -9.58
C ASP A 190 2.24 11.54 -8.73
N VAL A 191 2.93 12.25 -7.88
CA VAL A 191 2.36 13.38 -7.12
C VAL A 191 2.73 14.62 -7.90
N GLU A 192 1.78 15.17 -8.65
CA GLU A 192 1.97 16.51 -9.22
C GLU A 192 2.03 17.52 -8.09
N ASN A 193 3.11 18.31 -8.05
CA ASN A 193 3.29 19.44 -7.13
C ASN A 193 2.42 20.62 -7.50
#